data_8bc49956a0a7295b10925d6cc617f33a
#
_entry.id   8bc49956a0a7295b10925d6cc617f33a
#
_cell.length_a   1.000
_cell.length_b   1.000
_cell.length_c   1.000
_cell.angle_alpha   90.00
_cell.angle_beta   90.00
_cell.angle_gamma   90.00
#
_symmetry.space_group_name_H-M   'P 1'
#
loop_
_entity.id
_entity.type
_entity.pdbx_description
1 polymer ?
#
loop_
_entity_poly.entity_id
_entity_poly.type
_entity_poly.pdbx_seq_one_letter_code
_entity_poly.pdbx_strand_id
1 'polypeptide(L)'
;MQHSNFVHLHLHTQYSLLDGAIRPEALIALALEYRMPAVAMTDHGNIFGAVDFYQKAMARGIKPIIGCEVYVAPGSRSDRNTPSRGEAAFHLVLLVKNQKGYQNLCKLLTKAYLEGFYYRPRVDKELLKEMNEGLIALSACLHGEVSYNIGLGQMDSALKAAAEYKEIFPDRRFFIELQHNGLAEQEKVNKGLIEVSRALDIPVVATNDCHYLKKEDARVHDILLCIQTGNTVNTPNRMKFATDELYVKSPQEMCEAFKDIPEAISNTIEIAERCNFEMKLGEHHLPEFPVPPGETLDSLI
;
A
#
# COMPACT_ATOMS: atom_id res chain seq x y z
N MET A 1 -10.77 27.25 -1.97
CA MET A 1 -11.33 26.36 -3.03
C MET A 1 -11.83 25.12 -2.36
N GLN A 2 -12.96 24.55 -2.77
CA GLN A 2 -13.49 23.33 -2.19
C GLN A 2 -12.66 22.14 -2.69
N HIS A 3 -12.14 21.30 -1.79
CA HIS A 3 -11.45 20.06 -2.14
C HIS A 3 -12.44 19.02 -2.68
N SER A 4 -11.90 18.03 -3.42
CA SER A 4 -12.68 16.85 -3.80
C SER A 4 -12.96 15.98 -2.57
N ASN A 5 -13.93 15.10 -2.69
CA ASN A 5 -14.37 14.17 -1.66
C ASN A 5 -13.74 12.78 -1.77
N PHE A 6 -12.58 12.67 -2.43
CA PHE A 6 -11.88 11.42 -2.66
C PHE A 6 -10.37 11.59 -2.57
N VAL A 7 -9.67 10.56 -2.07
CA VAL A 7 -8.22 10.45 -1.99
C VAL A 7 -7.77 9.07 -2.46
N HIS A 8 -6.78 8.99 -3.36
CA HIS A 8 -6.12 7.73 -3.68
C HIS A 8 -5.24 7.26 -2.52
N LEU A 9 -5.55 6.08 -1.97
CA LEU A 9 -4.87 5.48 -0.82
C LEU A 9 -4.04 4.24 -1.15
N HIS A 10 -4.18 3.68 -2.36
CA HIS A 10 -3.39 2.57 -2.88
C HIS A 10 -2.84 2.95 -4.26
N LEU A 11 -1.54 3.19 -4.32
CA LEU A 11 -0.89 3.75 -5.51
C LEU A 11 0.61 3.42 -5.52
N HIS A 12 1.11 3.00 -6.69
CA HIS A 12 2.48 2.58 -6.94
C HIS A 12 3.23 3.61 -7.77
N THR A 13 4.32 4.15 -7.19
CA THR A 13 5.21 5.08 -7.88
C THR A 13 6.31 4.34 -8.64
N GLN A 14 7.19 5.09 -9.29
CA GLN A 14 8.40 4.53 -9.92
C GLN A 14 9.32 3.77 -8.94
N TYR A 15 9.10 3.90 -7.64
CA TYR A 15 9.83 3.18 -6.60
C TYR A 15 9.24 1.77 -6.31
N SER A 16 8.07 1.43 -6.87
CA SER A 16 7.63 0.05 -7.11
C SER A 16 8.39 -0.47 -8.33
N LEU A 17 9.65 -0.86 -8.13
CA LEU A 17 10.63 -1.10 -9.20
C LEU A 17 10.11 -2.11 -10.23
N LEU A 18 10.14 -1.72 -11.52
CA LEU A 18 9.69 -2.49 -12.68
C LEU A 18 8.19 -2.83 -12.70
N ASP A 19 7.39 -2.11 -11.91
CA ASP A 19 5.95 -2.27 -11.85
C ASP A 19 5.23 -0.92 -11.87
N GLY A 20 5.59 0.02 -10.98
CA GLY A 20 5.04 1.37 -10.97
C GLY A 20 5.64 2.29 -12.04
N ALA A 21 4.77 3.03 -12.75
CA ALA A 21 5.18 4.01 -13.77
C ALA A 21 4.90 5.47 -13.34
N ILE A 22 4.41 5.71 -12.13
CA ILE A 22 4.00 7.03 -11.66
C ILE A 22 5.21 7.79 -11.08
N ARG A 23 5.52 8.95 -11.65
CA ARG A 23 6.52 9.87 -11.09
C ARG A 23 5.88 10.77 -10.01
N PRO A 24 6.50 10.95 -8.83
CA PRO A 24 5.94 11.76 -7.75
C PRO A 24 5.52 13.17 -8.16
N GLU A 25 6.33 13.88 -8.97
CA GLU A 25 5.98 15.23 -9.44
C GLU A 25 4.72 15.27 -10.30
N ALA A 26 4.58 14.30 -11.21
CA ALA A 26 3.42 14.21 -12.09
C ALA A 26 2.16 13.82 -11.31
N LEU A 27 2.29 12.92 -10.33
CA LEU A 27 1.22 12.55 -9.41
C LEU A 27 0.70 13.76 -8.63
N ILE A 28 1.62 14.52 -8.04
CA ILE A 28 1.27 15.70 -7.23
C ILE A 28 0.61 16.77 -8.11
N ALA A 29 1.09 16.98 -9.34
CA ALA A 29 0.47 17.90 -10.28
C ALA A 29 -0.98 17.48 -10.62
N LEU A 30 -1.20 16.18 -10.88
CA LEU A 30 -2.53 15.63 -11.16
C LEU A 30 -3.45 15.69 -9.93
N ALA A 31 -2.93 15.41 -8.73
CA ALA A 31 -3.70 15.51 -7.49
C ALA A 31 -4.18 16.95 -7.24
N LEU A 32 -3.36 17.96 -7.56
CA LEU A 32 -3.77 19.37 -7.50
C LEU A 32 -4.82 19.71 -8.54
N GLU A 33 -4.67 19.24 -9.79
CA GLU A 33 -5.65 19.42 -10.86
C GLU A 33 -7.02 18.84 -10.44
N TYR A 34 -7.00 17.66 -9.84
CA TYR A 34 -8.18 16.97 -9.30
C TYR A 34 -8.67 17.53 -7.96
N ARG A 35 -7.99 18.53 -7.41
CA ARG A 35 -8.28 19.15 -6.10
C ARG A 35 -8.34 18.16 -4.95
N MET A 36 -7.57 17.09 -5.01
CA MET A 36 -7.47 16.13 -3.91
C MET A 36 -6.81 16.80 -2.69
N PRO A 37 -7.34 16.62 -1.46
CA PRO A 37 -6.73 17.19 -0.25
C PRO A 37 -5.43 16.47 0.14
N ALA A 38 -5.28 15.21 -0.26
CA ALA A 38 -4.16 14.35 0.03
C ALA A 38 -3.95 13.32 -1.09
N VAL A 39 -2.81 12.63 -1.07
CA VAL A 39 -2.54 11.46 -1.91
C VAL A 39 -1.57 10.54 -1.17
N ALA A 40 -1.75 9.23 -1.31
CA ALA A 40 -0.86 8.24 -0.72
C ALA A 40 0.20 7.75 -1.71
N MET A 41 1.30 7.22 -1.15
CA MET A 41 2.31 6.42 -1.81
C MET A 41 2.39 5.08 -1.06
N THR A 42 2.17 3.97 -1.74
CA THR A 42 2.11 2.63 -1.14
C THR A 42 2.89 1.61 -1.97
N ASP A 43 4.14 1.93 -2.27
CA ASP A 43 5.02 1.09 -3.10
C ASP A 43 5.20 -0.32 -2.54
N HIS A 44 5.48 -1.29 -3.42
CA HIS A 44 5.66 -2.70 -3.09
C HIS A 44 6.88 -2.92 -2.17
N GLY A 45 6.64 -3.32 -0.94
CA GLY A 45 7.65 -3.78 0.02
C GLY A 45 8.72 -2.76 0.39
N ASN A 46 8.52 -1.47 0.10
CA ASN A 46 9.50 -0.43 0.39
C ASN A 46 8.87 0.95 0.57
N ILE A 47 9.68 1.89 1.09
CA ILE A 47 9.38 3.32 1.20
C ILE A 47 10.54 4.16 0.63
N PHE A 48 11.20 3.69 -0.43
CA PHE A 48 12.37 4.35 -1.01
C PHE A 48 12.10 5.78 -1.46
N GLY A 49 10.90 6.02 -1.99
CA GLY A 49 10.45 7.33 -2.45
C GLY A 49 9.91 8.27 -1.36
N ALA A 50 9.84 7.84 -0.08
CA ALA A 50 9.09 8.56 0.95
C ALA A 50 9.55 10.01 1.15
N VAL A 51 10.87 10.25 1.21
CA VAL A 51 11.42 11.60 1.42
C VAL A 51 11.16 12.49 0.20
N ASP A 52 11.43 12.00 -1.00
CA ASP A 52 11.21 12.72 -2.26
C ASP A 52 9.73 13.08 -2.46
N PHE A 53 8.85 12.10 -2.27
CA PHE A 53 7.41 12.30 -2.34
C PHE A 53 6.89 13.30 -1.29
N TYR A 54 7.32 13.15 -0.03
CA TYR A 54 6.93 14.03 1.07
C TYR A 54 7.31 15.48 0.80
N GLN A 55 8.59 15.74 0.45
CA GLN A 55 9.08 17.08 0.19
C GLN A 55 8.36 17.75 -0.98
N LYS A 56 8.16 17.01 -2.09
CA LYS A 56 7.48 17.52 -3.28
C LYS A 56 6.00 17.82 -3.02
N ALA A 57 5.31 16.96 -2.27
CA ALA A 57 3.90 17.15 -1.93
C ALA A 57 3.70 18.36 -1.01
N MET A 58 4.51 18.46 0.06
CA MET A 58 4.46 19.58 0.98
C MET A 58 4.77 20.92 0.30
N ALA A 59 5.76 20.95 -0.59
CA ALA A 59 6.12 22.15 -1.37
C ALA A 59 4.97 22.64 -2.28
N ARG A 60 4.04 21.78 -2.63
CA ARG A 60 2.89 22.08 -3.49
C ARG A 60 1.56 22.20 -2.72
N GLY A 61 1.58 22.04 -1.40
CA GLY A 61 0.39 22.15 -0.54
C GLY A 61 -0.56 20.96 -0.62
N ILE A 62 -0.08 19.78 -1.06
CA ILE A 62 -0.80 18.51 -0.99
C ILE A 62 -0.33 17.74 0.24
N LYS A 63 -1.28 17.18 1.00
CA LYS A 63 -0.95 16.33 2.16
C LYS A 63 -0.42 14.97 1.68
N PRO A 64 0.85 14.62 1.95
CA PRO A 64 1.39 13.30 1.64
C PRO A 64 0.95 12.28 2.69
N ILE A 65 0.49 11.11 2.24
CA ILE A 65 0.26 9.96 3.09
C ILE A 65 1.33 8.91 2.75
N ILE A 66 2.24 8.67 3.68
CA ILE A 66 3.26 7.64 3.51
C ILE A 66 2.66 6.29 3.85
N GLY A 67 2.91 5.32 3.02
CA GLY A 67 2.48 3.94 3.20
C GLY A 67 3.38 2.97 2.46
N CYS A 68 3.00 1.70 2.51
CA CYS A 68 3.66 0.61 1.80
C CYS A 68 2.67 -0.53 1.62
N GLU A 69 2.63 -1.13 0.44
CA GLU A 69 2.01 -2.43 0.27
C GLU A 69 3.02 -3.50 0.67
N VAL A 70 2.87 -4.02 1.90
CA VAL A 70 3.75 -5.05 2.45
C VAL A 70 3.34 -6.45 2.00
N TYR A 71 4.31 -7.35 1.96
CA TYR A 71 4.11 -8.76 1.69
C TYR A 71 3.94 -9.51 3.02
N VAL A 72 2.82 -10.20 3.21
CA VAL A 72 2.51 -10.97 4.43
C VAL A 72 2.69 -12.46 4.14
N ALA A 73 3.59 -13.13 4.86
CA ALA A 73 3.78 -14.57 4.74
C ALA A 73 2.50 -15.33 5.16
N PRO A 74 2.11 -16.40 4.48
CA PRO A 74 0.96 -17.22 4.87
C PRO A 74 1.08 -17.86 6.28
N GLY A 75 2.32 -18.02 6.75
CA GLY A 75 2.68 -18.49 8.07
C GLY A 75 3.76 -17.61 8.69
N SER A 76 4.84 -18.20 9.21
CA SER A 76 5.98 -17.44 9.72
C SER A 76 6.79 -16.83 8.57
N ARG A 77 7.26 -15.58 8.75
CA ARG A 77 8.20 -14.93 7.82
C ARG A 77 9.51 -15.69 7.62
N SER A 78 9.86 -16.53 8.59
CA SER A 78 11.05 -17.37 8.53
C SER A 78 10.86 -18.66 7.71
N ASP A 79 9.62 -19.01 7.35
CA ASP A 79 9.35 -20.21 6.56
C ASP A 79 9.75 -20.01 5.10
N ARG A 80 10.57 -20.95 4.57
CA ARG A 80 11.07 -20.95 3.20
C ARG A 80 10.58 -22.15 2.39
N ASN A 81 9.63 -22.93 2.95
CA ASN A 81 9.11 -24.15 2.34
C ASN A 81 7.79 -23.93 1.59
N THR A 82 7.38 -22.69 1.41
CA THR A 82 6.17 -22.36 0.65
C THR A 82 6.34 -22.82 -0.81
N PRO A 83 5.38 -23.56 -1.39
CA PRO A 83 5.48 -24.01 -2.78
C PRO A 83 5.65 -22.82 -3.74
N SER A 84 6.58 -22.96 -4.69
CA SER A 84 6.92 -21.93 -5.69
C SER A 84 5.80 -21.56 -6.67
N ARG A 85 4.60 -22.13 -6.53
CA ARG A 85 3.40 -21.86 -7.31
C ARG A 85 2.19 -21.41 -6.48
N GLY A 86 2.33 -21.34 -5.14
CA GLY A 86 1.34 -20.67 -4.29
C GLY A 86 1.78 -19.24 -4.05
N GLU A 87 0.89 -18.38 -3.60
CA GLU A 87 1.23 -17.03 -3.19
C GLU A 87 2.29 -17.10 -2.08
N ALA A 88 3.54 -16.82 -2.42
CA ALA A 88 4.64 -16.81 -1.45
C ALA A 88 4.42 -15.75 -0.36
N ALA A 89 3.51 -14.81 -0.60
CA ALA A 89 3.08 -13.79 0.33
C ALA A 89 1.78 -13.13 -0.16
N PHE A 90 0.94 -12.70 0.77
CA PHE A 90 -0.24 -11.88 0.51
C PHE A 90 0.11 -10.39 0.56
N HIS A 91 -0.68 -9.56 -0.08
CA HIS A 91 -0.56 -8.11 -0.03
C HIS A 91 -1.38 -7.53 1.13
N LEU A 92 -0.83 -6.49 1.77
CA LEU A 92 -1.53 -5.69 2.77
C LEU A 92 -1.04 -4.25 2.66
N VAL A 93 -1.94 -3.30 2.47
CA VAL A 93 -1.57 -1.89 2.44
C VAL A 93 -1.49 -1.35 3.87
N LEU A 94 -0.37 -0.74 4.23
CA LEU A 94 -0.17 -0.06 5.51
C LEU A 94 0.02 1.43 5.27
N LEU A 95 -0.79 2.27 5.94
CA LEU A 95 -0.71 3.73 5.88
C LEU A 95 -0.23 4.28 7.23
N VAL A 96 0.68 5.22 7.19
CA VAL A 96 1.26 5.85 8.38
C VAL A 96 0.30 6.91 8.91
N LYS A 97 -0.17 6.71 10.15
CA LYS A 97 -1.05 7.65 10.85
C LYS A 97 -0.29 8.77 11.55
N ASN A 98 0.87 8.46 12.14
CA ASN A 98 1.67 9.38 12.95
C ASN A 98 3.13 8.94 13.04
N GLN A 99 3.95 9.66 13.81
CA GLN A 99 5.37 9.37 13.99
C GLN A 99 5.66 7.94 14.46
N LYS A 100 4.84 7.40 15.38
CA LYS A 100 5.00 6.01 15.85
C LYS A 100 4.75 5.02 14.72
N GLY A 101 3.73 5.25 13.89
CA GLY A 101 3.44 4.43 12.72
C GLY A 101 4.57 4.45 11.69
N TYR A 102 5.19 5.60 11.45
CA TYR A 102 6.37 5.67 10.57
C TYR A 102 7.55 4.84 11.09
N GLN A 103 7.86 4.99 12.38
CA GLN A 103 8.91 4.18 13.01
C GLN A 103 8.61 2.68 12.95
N ASN A 104 7.35 2.29 13.19
CA ASN A 104 6.93 0.90 13.12
C ASN A 104 7.01 0.38 11.69
N LEU A 105 6.56 1.15 10.69
CA LEU A 105 6.69 0.76 9.27
C LEU A 105 8.15 0.55 8.86
N CYS A 106 9.06 1.46 9.26
CA CYS A 106 10.50 1.30 9.01
C CYS A 106 11.04 -0.01 9.63
N LYS A 107 10.65 -0.33 10.87
CA LYS A 107 11.06 -1.56 11.55
C LYS A 107 10.47 -2.81 10.89
N LEU A 108 9.19 -2.78 10.51
CA LEU A 108 8.53 -3.86 9.78
C LEU A 108 9.28 -4.17 8.49
N LEU A 109 9.57 -3.15 7.68
CA LEU A 109 10.29 -3.31 6.42
C LEU A 109 11.73 -3.78 6.65
N THR A 110 12.45 -3.26 7.65
CA THR A 110 13.79 -3.72 8.01
C THR A 110 13.78 -5.21 8.33
N LYS A 111 12.86 -5.67 9.20
CA LYS A 111 12.72 -7.09 9.53
C LYS A 111 12.27 -7.94 8.35
N ALA A 112 11.41 -7.41 7.47
CA ALA A 112 11.00 -8.09 6.25
C ALA A 112 12.19 -8.41 5.35
N TYR A 113 13.14 -7.47 5.20
CA TYR A 113 14.37 -7.67 4.41
C TYR A 113 15.39 -8.57 5.11
N LEU A 114 15.61 -8.39 6.41
CA LEU A 114 16.68 -9.10 7.13
C LEU A 114 16.26 -10.51 7.56
N GLU A 115 15.01 -10.70 7.97
CA GLU A 115 14.52 -11.96 8.54
C GLU A 115 13.59 -12.71 7.59
N GLY A 116 12.71 -11.96 6.89
CA GLY A 116 11.57 -12.50 6.13
C GLY A 116 11.79 -12.67 4.63
N PHE A 117 12.98 -12.33 4.10
CA PHE A 117 13.21 -12.35 2.67
C PHE A 117 13.19 -13.77 2.09
N TYR A 118 12.17 -14.02 1.26
CA TYR A 118 12.05 -15.23 0.45
C TYR A 118 11.25 -14.85 -0.82
N TYR A 119 11.94 -14.68 -1.94
CA TYR A 119 11.49 -14.05 -3.18
C TYR A 119 11.01 -12.58 -3.01
N ARG A 120 10.38 -12.25 -1.89
CA ARG A 120 9.89 -10.92 -1.49
C ARG A 120 10.26 -10.66 -0.02
N PRO A 121 10.39 -9.38 0.39
CA PRO A 121 10.57 -9.02 1.80
C PRO A 121 9.23 -9.19 2.54
N ARG A 122 9.10 -10.23 3.36
CA ARG A 122 7.84 -10.62 4.01
C ARG A 122 7.83 -10.27 5.49
N VAL A 123 6.72 -9.71 5.93
CA VAL A 123 6.31 -9.67 7.33
C VAL A 123 5.41 -10.88 7.63
N ASP A 124 5.01 -11.08 8.88
CA ASP A 124 3.96 -12.01 9.27
C ASP A 124 2.99 -11.36 10.28
N LYS A 125 1.90 -12.05 10.58
CA LYS A 125 0.87 -11.53 11.49
C LYS A 125 1.38 -11.33 12.92
N GLU A 126 2.37 -12.11 13.36
CA GLU A 126 3.02 -11.95 14.67
C GLU A 126 3.73 -10.59 14.75
N LEU A 127 4.55 -10.29 13.74
CA LEU A 127 5.26 -9.04 13.67
C LEU A 127 4.31 -7.83 13.50
N LEU A 128 3.22 -8.00 12.74
CA LEU A 128 2.19 -6.98 12.63
C LEU A 128 1.51 -6.72 13.98
N LYS A 129 1.22 -7.74 14.80
CA LYS A 129 0.68 -7.57 16.15
C LYS A 129 1.58 -6.75 17.05
N GLU A 130 2.90 -6.94 16.96
CA GLU A 130 3.88 -6.20 17.76
C GLU A 130 4.04 -4.74 17.32
N MET A 131 3.84 -4.44 16.03
CA MET A 131 4.21 -3.15 15.42
C MET A 131 3.06 -2.45 14.68
N ASN A 132 1.79 -2.72 15.04
CA ASN A 132 0.63 -2.10 14.40
C ASN A 132 0.31 -0.67 14.86
N GLU A 133 0.89 -0.22 15.98
CA GLU A 133 0.58 1.09 16.55
C GLU A 133 0.93 2.22 15.57
N GLY A 134 -0.01 3.15 15.38
CA GLY A 134 0.15 4.28 14.47
C GLY A 134 0.03 3.94 13.00
N LEU A 135 -0.45 2.72 12.66
CA LEU A 135 -0.72 2.27 11.30
C LEU A 135 -2.22 2.05 11.08
N ILE A 136 -2.67 2.31 9.85
CA ILE A 136 -3.97 1.90 9.32
C ILE A 136 -3.69 0.86 8.23
N ALA A 137 -4.46 -0.22 8.17
CA ALA A 137 -4.31 -1.28 7.19
C ALA A 137 -5.53 -1.36 6.25
N LEU A 138 -5.27 -1.63 4.96
CA LEU A 138 -6.29 -1.94 3.97
C LEU A 138 -6.04 -3.37 3.45
N SER A 139 -7.12 -4.10 3.13
CA SER A 139 -7.03 -5.52 2.73
C SER A 139 -6.36 -5.78 1.38
N ALA A 140 -5.90 -4.75 0.69
CA ALA A 140 -5.22 -4.74 -0.60
C ALA A 140 -6.06 -5.28 -1.79
N CYS A 141 -5.38 -5.66 -2.87
CA CYS A 141 -5.94 -6.09 -4.15
C CYS A 141 -6.36 -7.58 -4.16
N LEU A 142 -6.48 -8.19 -5.34
CA LEU A 142 -6.78 -9.63 -5.49
C LEU A 142 -5.73 -10.54 -4.81
N HIS A 143 -4.50 -10.04 -4.61
CA HIS A 143 -3.43 -10.73 -3.90
C HIS A 143 -3.49 -10.56 -2.37
N GLY A 144 -4.43 -9.77 -1.83
CA GLY A 144 -4.71 -9.71 -0.39
C GLY A 144 -5.29 -11.02 0.14
N GLU A 145 -4.95 -11.40 1.38
CA GLU A 145 -5.35 -12.71 1.94
C GLU A 145 -6.88 -12.91 1.96
N VAL A 146 -7.64 -11.86 2.25
CA VAL A 146 -9.11 -11.91 2.26
C VAL A 146 -9.64 -12.11 0.84
N SER A 147 -9.20 -11.30 -0.11
CA SER A 147 -9.57 -11.36 -1.53
C SER A 147 -9.21 -12.71 -2.16
N TYR A 148 -8.00 -13.20 -1.89
CA TYR A 148 -7.51 -14.48 -2.37
C TYR A 148 -8.41 -15.66 -1.94
N ASN A 149 -8.75 -15.73 -0.65
CA ASN A 149 -9.65 -16.78 -0.14
C ASN A 149 -11.05 -16.69 -0.76
N ILE A 150 -11.60 -15.49 -0.96
CA ILE A 150 -12.87 -15.29 -1.67
C ILE A 150 -12.77 -15.78 -3.12
N GLY A 151 -11.68 -15.45 -3.82
CA GLY A 151 -11.43 -15.89 -5.19
C GLY A 151 -11.43 -17.42 -5.33
N LEU A 152 -10.93 -18.14 -4.32
CA LEU A 152 -10.97 -19.61 -4.23
C LEU A 152 -12.33 -20.18 -3.76
N GLY A 153 -13.30 -19.35 -3.42
CA GLY A 153 -14.59 -19.78 -2.85
C GLY A 153 -14.52 -20.23 -1.38
N GLN A 154 -13.45 -19.86 -0.66
CA GLN A 154 -13.20 -20.24 0.73
C GLN A 154 -13.63 -19.10 1.68
N MET A 155 -14.94 -18.85 1.77
CA MET A 155 -15.51 -17.75 2.54
C MET A 155 -15.16 -17.82 4.03
N ASP A 156 -15.17 -19.02 4.64
CA ASP A 156 -14.81 -19.18 6.06
C ASP A 156 -13.35 -18.77 6.33
N SER A 157 -12.43 -19.08 5.41
CA SER A 157 -11.04 -18.66 5.49
C SER A 157 -10.89 -17.14 5.32
N ALA A 158 -11.68 -16.54 4.44
CA ALA A 158 -11.72 -15.10 4.25
C ALA A 158 -12.22 -14.36 5.50
N LEU A 159 -13.32 -14.85 6.11
CA LEU A 159 -13.84 -14.31 7.37
C LEU A 159 -12.81 -14.42 8.50
N LYS A 160 -12.16 -15.57 8.64
CA LYS A 160 -11.11 -15.77 9.63
C LYS A 160 -9.95 -14.80 9.44
N ALA A 161 -9.43 -14.66 8.22
CA ALA A 161 -8.35 -13.74 7.92
C ALA A 161 -8.72 -12.28 8.22
N ALA A 162 -9.92 -11.85 7.82
CA ALA A 162 -10.41 -10.49 8.09
C ALA A 162 -10.60 -10.23 9.59
N ALA A 163 -11.10 -11.21 10.36
CA ALA A 163 -11.23 -11.11 11.81
C ALA A 163 -9.86 -10.96 12.48
N GLU A 164 -8.85 -11.74 12.06
CA GLU A 164 -7.48 -11.63 12.57
C GLU A 164 -6.87 -10.24 12.29
N TYR A 165 -7.05 -9.67 11.08
CA TYR A 165 -6.60 -8.31 10.79
C TYR A 165 -7.36 -7.25 11.58
N LYS A 166 -8.67 -7.42 11.80
CA LYS A 166 -9.45 -6.53 12.67
C LYS A 166 -8.92 -6.51 14.12
N GLU A 167 -8.49 -7.67 14.63
CA GLU A 167 -7.86 -7.77 15.97
C GLU A 167 -6.46 -7.12 15.99
N ILE A 168 -5.65 -7.30 14.95
CA ILE A 168 -4.32 -6.69 14.83
C ILE A 168 -4.42 -5.16 14.74
N PHE A 169 -5.40 -4.64 14.03
CA PHE A 169 -5.63 -3.21 13.82
C PHE A 169 -6.97 -2.75 14.42
N PRO A 170 -7.09 -2.71 15.78
CA PRO A 170 -8.32 -2.28 16.44
C PRO A 170 -8.64 -0.81 16.16
N ASP A 171 -9.74 -0.28 16.75
CA ASP A 171 -10.14 1.13 16.68
C ASP A 171 -10.38 1.64 15.23
N ARG A 172 -11.08 0.84 14.43
CA ARG A 172 -11.33 1.15 12.99
C ARG A 172 -10.03 1.44 12.23
N ARG A 173 -8.98 0.69 12.49
CA ARG A 173 -7.70 0.81 11.77
C ARG A 173 -7.49 -0.28 10.71
N PHE A 174 -8.48 -1.15 10.48
CA PHE A 174 -8.54 -2.08 9.37
C PHE A 174 -9.76 -1.80 8.50
N PHE A 175 -9.55 -1.75 7.17
CA PHE A 175 -10.59 -1.50 6.18
C PHE A 175 -10.57 -2.60 5.12
N ILE A 176 -11.75 -3.04 4.70
CA ILE A 176 -11.89 -3.88 3.52
C ILE A 176 -11.77 -2.98 2.29
N GLU A 177 -10.79 -3.25 1.46
CA GLU A 177 -10.52 -2.51 0.24
C GLU A 177 -11.36 -3.04 -0.93
N LEU A 178 -12.10 -2.15 -1.58
CA LEU A 178 -12.86 -2.43 -2.79
C LEU A 178 -12.21 -1.71 -3.96
N GLN A 179 -11.99 -2.42 -5.06
CA GLN A 179 -11.37 -1.88 -6.27
C GLN A 179 -12.32 -1.94 -7.46
N HIS A 180 -12.22 -0.97 -8.36
CA HIS A 180 -12.99 -0.95 -9.61
C HIS A 180 -12.02 -0.72 -10.79
N ASN A 181 -11.27 -1.76 -11.12
CA ASN A 181 -10.17 -1.74 -12.08
C ASN A 181 -10.47 -2.49 -13.39
N GLY A 182 -11.76 -2.76 -13.67
CA GLY A 182 -12.21 -3.39 -14.92
C GLY A 182 -11.93 -4.89 -15.04
N LEU A 183 -11.42 -5.55 -13.99
CA LEU A 183 -11.21 -6.99 -13.96
C LEU A 183 -12.48 -7.70 -13.49
N ALA A 184 -13.00 -8.64 -14.28
CA ALA A 184 -14.22 -9.40 -13.94
C ALA A 184 -14.05 -10.22 -12.65
N GLU A 185 -12.83 -10.67 -12.35
CA GLU A 185 -12.49 -11.35 -11.10
C GLU A 185 -12.63 -10.42 -9.90
N GLN A 186 -12.19 -9.16 -10.03
CA GLN A 186 -12.33 -8.15 -8.99
C GLN A 186 -13.80 -7.87 -8.67
N GLU A 187 -14.66 -7.77 -9.67
CA GLU A 187 -16.10 -7.56 -9.46
C GLU A 187 -16.75 -8.73 -8.68
N LYS A 188 -16.33 -9.97 -8.98
CA LYS A 188 -16.77 -11.15 -8.25
C LYS A 188 -16.30 -11.12 -6.80
N VAL A 189 -15.03 -10.80 -6.58
CA VAL A 189 -14.41 -10.73 -5.25
C VAL A 189 -15.01 -9.59 -4.41
N ASN A 190 -15.29 -8.44 -5.00
CA ASN A 190 -15.94 -7.32 -4.31
C ASN A 190 -17.26 -7.71 -3.63
N LYS A 191 -18.07 -8.58 -4.23
CA LYS A 191 -19.31 -9.06 -3.61
C LYS A 191 -19.03 -9.81 -2.31
N GLY A 192 -18.07 -10.72 -2.32
CA GLY A 192 -17.64 -11.44 -1.11
C GLY A 192 -16.99 -10.52 -0.07
N LEU A 193 -16.20 -9.52 -0.50
CA LEU A 193 -15.62 -8.52 0.39
C LEU A 193 -16.69 -7.69 1.13
N ILE A 194 -17.78 -7.33 0.44
CA ILE A 194 -18.93 -6.64 1.06
C ILE A 194 -19.64 -7.55 2.07
N GLU A 195 -19.76 -8.86 1.79
CA GLU A 195 -20.31 -9.84 2.73
C GLU A 195 -19.43 -9.96 3.98
N VAL A 196 -18.12 -10.08 3.83
CA VAL A 196 -17.14 -10.09 4.93
C VAL A 196 -17.21 -8.80 5.76
N SER A 197 -17.23 -7.63 5.10
CA SER A 197 -17.37 -6.33 5.74
C SER A 197 -18.60 -6.26 6.65
N ARG A 198 -19.76 -6.67 6.13
CA ARG A 198 -21.02 -6.68 6.88
C ARG A 198 -21.04 -7.69 8.03
N ALA A 199 -20.53 -8.90 7.78
CA ALA A 199 -20.50 -9.97 8.78
C ALA A 199 -19.63 -9.63 10.00
N LEU A 200 -18.54 -8.91 9.78
CA LEU A 200 -17.56 -8.59 10.81
C LEU A 200 -17.59 -7.11 11.25
N ASP A 201 -18.51 -6.30 10.73
CA ASP A 201 -18.54 -4.85 10.97
C ASP A 201 -17.16 -4.21 10.77
N ILE A 202 -16.58 -4.41 9.58
CA ILE A 202 -15.34 -3.81 9.12
C ILE A 202 -15.67 -2.78 8.05
N PRO A 203 -15.24 -1.51 8.17
CA PRO A 203 -15.54 -0.49 7.16
C PRO A 203 -14.89 -0.82 5.81
N VAL A 204 -15.56 -0.40 4.73
CA VAL A 204 -15.04 -0.51 3.36
C VAL A 204 -14.30 0.75 2.95
N VAL A 205 -13.37 0.67 1.99
CA VAL A 205 -12.69 1.81 1.38
C VAL A 205 -12.49 1.57 -0.12
N ALA A 206 -12.71 2.62 -0.91
CA ALA A 206 -12.53 2.58 -2.36
C ALA A 206 -11.09 2.92 -2.74
N THR A 207 -10.47 2.08 -3.58
CA THR A 207 -9.18 2.37 -4.21
C THR A 207 -9.18 1.95 -5.67
N ASN A 208 -8.06 2.17 -6.38
CA ASN A 208 -7.92 1.74 -7.77
C ASN A 208 -6.60 1.00 -8.04
N ASP A 209 -5.73 0.82 -7.04
CA ASP A 209 -4.44 0.15 -7.21
C ASP A 209 -3.65 0.73 -8.39
N CYS A 210 -3.40 2.06 -8.32
CA CYS A 210 -2.87 2.80 -9.46
C CYS A 210 -1.41 2.47 -9.72
N HIS A 211 -1.08 2.04 -10.96
CA HIS A 211 0.28 1.72 -11.39
C HIS A 211 0.81 2.71 -12.43
N TYR A 212 -0.05 3.48 -13.07
CA TYR A 212 0.33 4.51 -14.04
C TYR A 212 -0.59 5.73 -13.94
N LEU A 213 -0.12 6.86 -14.49
CA LEU A 213 -0.75 8.15 -14.26
C LEU A 213 -2.04 8.31 -15.07
N LYS A 214 -2.00 8.02 -16.37
CA LYS A 214 -3.11 8.20 -17.30
C LYS A 214 -3.43 6.88 -18.00
N LYS A 215 -4.65 6.72 -18.48
CA LYS A 215 -5.13 5.50 -19.14
C LYS A 215 -4.24 5.06 -20.31
N GLU A 216 -3.76 5.99 -21.11
CA GLU A 216 -2.86 5.74 -22.24
C GLU A 216 -1.49 5.19 -21.81
N ASP A 217 -1.08 5.38 -20.55
CA ASP A 217 0.18 4.87 -20.01
C ASP A 217 0.16 3.35 -19.73
N ALA A 218 -0.99 2.69 -19.89
CA ALA A 218 -1.12 1.23 -19.75
C ALA A 218 -0.09 0.49 -20.64
N ARG A 219 0.25 1.04 -21.81
CA ARG A 219 1.30 0.47 -22.68
C ARG A 219 2.69 0.57 -22.07
N VAL A 220 2.98 1.66 -21.34
CA VAL A 220 4.27 1.84 -20.66
C VAL A 220 4.40 0.81 -19.54
N HIS A 221 3.35 0.63 -18.76
CA HIS A 221 3.27 -0.39 -17.71
C HIS A 221 3.48 -1.81 -18.26
N ASP A 222 2.85 -2.15 -19.39
CA ASP A 222 3.02 -3.45 -20.06
C ASP A 222 4.49 -3.69 -20.49
N ILE A 223 5.22 -2.65 -20.89
CA ILE A 223 6.66 -2.74 -21.20
C ILE A 223 7.48 -2.97 -19.91
N LEU A 224 7.15 -2.28 -18.81
CA LEU A 224 7.82 -2.50 -17.52
C LEU A 224 7.65 -3.95 -17.05
N LEU A 225 6.46 -4.53 -17.17
CA LEU A 225 6.20 -5.94 -16.86
C LEU A 225 7.03 -6.89 -17.76
N CYS A 226 7.22 -6.56 -19.02
CA CYS A 226 8.10 -7.32 -19.91
C CYS A 226 9.55 -7.31 -19.40
N ILE A 227 10.06 -6.16 -18.98
CA ILE A 227 11.42 -6.02 -18.42
C ILE A 227 11.53 -6.83 -17.13
N GLN A 228 10.55 -6.69 -16.21
CA GLN A 228 10.50 -7.39 -14.93
C GLN A 228 10.55 -8.92 -15.09
N THR A 229 9.83 -9.44 -16.09
CA THR A 229 9.69 -10.89 -16.31
C THR A 229 10.66 -11.46 -17.33
N GLY A 230 11.59 -10.65 -17.86
CA GLY A 230 12.55 -11.07 -18.88
C GLY A 230 11.91 -11.44 -20.24
N ASN A 231 10.76 -10.85 -20.55
CA ASN A 231 10.00 -11.08 -21.76
C ASN A 231 10.08 -9.89 -22.73
N THR A 232 9.58 -10.09 -23.94
CA THR A 232 9.32 -9.02 -24.91
C THR A 232 7.82 -8.84 -25.10
N VAL A 233 7.40 -7.70 -25.65
CA VAL A 233 5.97 -7.42 -25.94
C VAL A 233 5.32 -8.45 -26.87
N ASN A 234 6.14 -9.14 -27.69
CA ASN A 234 5.70 -10.15 -28.66
C ASN A 234 5.72 -11.58 -28.10
N THR A 235 6.22 -11.79 -26.86
CA THR A 235 6.27 -13.13 -26.25
C THR A 235 4.84 -13.63 -25.99
N PRO A 236 4.46 -14.82 -26.52
CA PRO A 236 3.13 -15.38 -26.28
C PRO A 236 2.96 -15.78 -24.80
N ASN A 237 1.74 -15.69 -24.29
CA ASN A 237 1.36 -16.12 -22.93
C ASN A 237 2.20 -15.50 -21.79
N ARG A 238 2.81 -14.34 -22.02
CA ARG A 238 3.52 -13.60 -20.98
C ARG A 238 2.56 -13.00 -19.94
N MET A 239 3.09 -12.63 -18.80
CA MET A 239 2.36 -11.83 -17.83
C MET A 239 1.91 -10.51 -18.46
N LYS A 240 0.62 -10.21 -18.35
CA LYS A 240 -0.02 -9.00 -18.83
C LYS A 240 -1.30 -8.77 -18.04
N PHE A 241 -1.55 -7.54 -17.62
CA PHE A 241 -2.86 -7.19 -17.08
C PHE A 241 -3.92 -7.17 -18.18
N ALA A 242 -5.09 -7.72 -17.87
CA ALA A 242 -6.22 -7.77 -18.81
C ALA A 242 -7.06 -6.48 -18.77
N THR A 243 -6.50 -5.39 -18.23
CA THR A 243 -7.17 -4.10 -18.05
C THR A 243 -6.22 -2.94 -18.34
N ASP A 244 -6.79 -1.81 -18.72
CA ASP A 244 -6.12 -0.51 -18.83
C ASP A 244 -6.64 0.49 -17.78
N GLU A 245 -7.28 -0.02 -16.71
CA GLU A 245 -7.99 0.77 -15.71
C GLU A 245 -7.18 1.06 -14.43
N LEU A 246 -5.89 0.67 -14.36
CA LEU A 246 -5.02 0.89 -13.19
C LEU A 246 -4.37 2.30 -13.18
N TYR A 247 -5.05 3.29 -13.76
CA TYR A 247 -4.57 4.68 -13.78
C TYR A 247 -5.13 5.50 -12.61
N VAL A 248 -4.55 6.67 -12.40
CA VAL A 248 -5.01 7.63 -11.39
C VAL A 248 -6.33 8.26 -11.86
N LYS A 249 -7.45 7.63 -11.53
CA LYS A 249 -8.81 8.10 -11.87
C LYS A 249 -9.14 9.40 -11.17
N SER A 250 -9.91 10.25 -11.84
CA SER A 250 -10.45 11.45 -11.21
C SER A 250 -11.41 11.12 -10.06
N PRO A 251 -11.63 12.03 -9.12
CA PRO A 251 -12.63 11.86 -8.06
C PRO A 251 -14.04 11.58 -8.61
N GLN A 252 -14.39 12.17 -9.75
CA GLN A 252 -15.67 11.96 -10.41
C GLN A 252 -15.81 10.52 -10.92
N GLU A 253 -14.77 9.98 -11.57
CA GLU A 253 -14.77 8.59 -12.04
C GLU A 253 -14.86 7.62 -10.86
N MET A 254 -14.13 7.89 -9.76
CA MET A 254 -14.20 7.06 -8.56
C MET A 254 -15.57 7.14 -7.88
N CYS A 255 -16.17 8.32 -7.76
CA CYS A 255 -17.53 8.49 -7.22
C CYS A 255 -18.57 7.77 -8.06
N GLU A 256 -18.48 7.82 -9.39
CA GLU A 256 -19.39 7.08 -10.27
C GLU A 256 -19.20 5.57 -10.16
N ALA A 257 -17.94 5.09 -10.09
CA ALA A 257 -17.62 3.68 -9.92
C ALA A 257 -18.16 3.08 -8.61
N PHE A 258 -18.22 3.89 -7.55
CA PHE A 258 -18.70 3.49 -6.21
C PHE A 258 -20.01 4.15 -5.79
N LYS A 259 -20.84 4.60 -6.74
CA LYS A 259 -22.10 5.29 -6.43
C LYS A 259 -23.08 4.50 -5.56
N ASP A 260 -23.03 3.16 -5.65
CA ASP A 260 -23.87 2.25 -4.87
C ASP A 260 -23.30 1.96 -3.47
N ILE A 261 -22.04 2.41 -3.18
CA ILE A 261 -21.35 2.24 -1.90
C ILE A 261 -20.64 3.56 -1.55
N PRO A 262 -21.36 4.65 -1.34
CA PRO A 262 -20.78 5.98 -1.12
C PRO A 262 -19.91 6.07 0.13
N GLU A 263 -20.13 5.22 1.12
CA GLU A 263 -19.27 5.12 2.31
C GLU A 263 -17.85 4.70 1.97
N ALA A 264 -17.63 3.89 0.91
CA ALA A 264 -16.27 3.54 0.48
C ALA A 264 -15.49 4.76 -0.01
N ILE A 265 -16.15 5.73 -0.62
CA ILE A 265 -15.56 7.01 -1.03
C ILE A 265 -15.31 7.90 0.18
N SER A 266 -16.30 8.12 1.05
CA SER A 266 -16.15 8.99 2.22
C SER A 266 -15.08 8.49 3.19
N ASN A 267 -14.89 7.18 3.30
CA ASN A 267 -13.85 6.58 4.13
C ASN A 267 -12.44 6.90 3.62
N THR A 268 -12.24 7.26 2.34
CA THR A 268 -10.92 7.72 1.86
C THR A 268 -10.53 9.05 2.51
N ILE A 269 -11.49 9.94 2.71
CA ILE A 269 -11.29 11.21 3.41
C ILE A 269 -11.08 10.97 4.91
N GLU A 270 -11.92 10.12 5.55
CA GLU A 270 -11.73 9.75 6.97
C GLU A 270 -10.31 9.24 7.24
N ILE A 271 -9.81 8.34 6.40
CA ILE A 271 -8.44 7.82 6.53
C ILE A 271 -7.41 8.93 6.33
N ALA A 272 -7.57 9.76 5.29
CA ALA A 272 -6.67 10.85 5.02
C ALA A 272 -6.61 11.87 6.18
N GLU A 273 -7.73 12.19 6.81
CA GLU A 273 -7.79 13.06 8.00
C GLU A 273 -7.07 12.46 9.21
N ARG A 274 -7.08 11.13 9.35
CA ARG A 274 -6.40 10.39 10.44
C ARG A 274 -4.90 10.22 10.22
N CYS A 275 -4.39 10.37 9.00
CA CYS A 275 -2.97 10.28 8.66
C CYS A 275 -2.31 11.65 8.84
N ASN A 276 -1.63 11.88 9.98
CA ASN A 276 -1.01 13.16 10.34
C ASN A 276 0.45 12.96 10.76
N PHE A 277 1.25 12.43 9.85
CA PHE A 277 2.67 12.26 10.02
C PHE A 277 3.42 13.50 9.49
N GLU A 278 4.34 14.03 10.29
CA GLU A 278 5.25 15.09 9.91
C GLU A 278 6.68 14.55 9.87
N MET A 279 7.31 14.62 8.71
CA MET A 279 8.69 14.20 8.53
C MET A 279 9.62 15.33 8.99
N LYS A 280 10.39 15.09 10.05
CA LYS A 280 11.43 16.03 10.50
C LYS A 280 12.61 15.97 9.56
N LEU A 281 12.89 17.09 8.90
CA LEU A 281 13.98 17.25 7.95
C LEU A 281 14.93 18.36 8.42
N GLY A 282 16.20 18.26 8.03
CA GLY A 282 17.21 19.29 8.33
C GLY A 282 17.87 19.14 9.70
N GLU A 283 17.53 18.15 10.49
CA GLU A 283 18.25 17.82 11.73
C GLU A 283 19.41 16.86 11.39
N HIS A 284 20.62 17.23 11.82
CA HIS A 284 21.81 16.37 11.66
C HIS A 284 21.98 15.51 12.91
N HIS A 285 21.85 14.21 12.76
CA HIS A 285 22.11 13.23 13.81
C HIS A 285 23.48 12.61 13.58
N LEU A 286 24.48 13.00 14.38
CA LEU A 286 25.79 12.36 14.37
C LEU A 286 25.75 11.12 15.27
N PRO A 287 26.40 10.01 14.88
CA PRO A 287 26.55 8.86 15.75
C PRO A 287 27.31 9.25 17.04
N GLU A 288 26.78 8.89 18.19
CA GLU A 288 27.53 8.99 19.44
C GLU A 288 28.56 7.84 19.49
N PHE A 289 29.83 8.21 19.52
CA PHE A 289 30.90 7.25 19.75
C PHE A 289 31.03 6.97 21.25
N PRO A 290 30.93 5.72 21.73
CA PRO A 290 31.09 5.40 23.14
C PRO A 290 32.56 5.65 23.57
N VAL A 291 32.74 6.71 24.34
CA VAL A 291 34.06 7.05 24.88
C VAL A 291 34.33 6.19 26.12
N PRO A 292 35.49 5.49 26.21
CA PRO A 292 35.86 4.75 27.42
C PRO A 292 35.93 5.62 28.67
N PRO A 293 35.65 5.10 29.87
CA PRO A 293 35.79 5.88 31.11
C PRO A 293 37.17 6.47 31.29
N GLY A 294 37.22 7.81 31.47
CA GLY A 294 38.48 8.54 31.65
C GLY A 294 39.08 9.09 30.37
N GLU A 295 38.50 8.84 29.21
CA GLU A 295 38.87 9.39 27.91
C GLU A 295 37.91 10.49 27.46
N THR A 296 38.33 11.28 26.49
CA THR A 296 37.51 12.24 25.75
C THR A 296 37.57 11.91 24.26
N LEU A 297 36.68 12.45 23.45
CA LEU A 297 36.76 12.31 22.00
C LEU A 297 38.07 12.82 21.46
N ASP A 298 38.60 13.91 22.01
CA ASP A 298 39.87 14.52 21.59
C ASP A 298 41.09 13.67 21.99
N SER A 299 41.00 12.86 23.06
CA SER A 299 42.09 11.95 23.47
C SER A 299 42.15 10.66 22.67
N LEU A 300 41.04 10.35 21.89
CA LEU A 300 40.95 9.17 21.05
C LEU A 300 41.41 9.40 19.60
N ILE A 301 41.64 10.66 19.21
CA ILE A 301 42.16 11.08 17.90
C ILE A 301 43.67 11.31 18.01
#